data_b97cfc7c602f98d6f7a96e7681c1168e
#
_entry.id   b97cfc7c602f98d6f7a96e7681c1168e
#
_cell.length_a   1.000
_cell.length_b   1.000
_cell.length_c   1.000
_cell.angle_alpha   90.00
_cell.angle_beta   90.00
_cell.angle_gamma   90.00
#
_symmetry.space_group_name_H-M   'P 1'
#
loop_
_entity.id
_entity.type
_entity.pdbx_description
1 polymer ?
#
loop_
_entity_poly.entity_id
_entity_poly.type
_entity_poly.pdbx_seq_one_letter_code
_entity_poly.pdbx_strand_id
1 'polypeptide(L)'
;MTITLEQFISQLDESGVISAVDIAAFQESQSPPAESAEDLGKLLVKQKKVTKLQAQLVYQGKGNRLLLGNYLILDKIGAGGMGDVYLAEHRRMERRVALKTL
;
A
#
# COMPACT_ATOMS: atom_id res chain seq x y z
N MET A 1 11.82 -11.87 6.89
CA MET A 1 12.75 -10.76 7.11
C MET A 1 11.98 -9.52 7.56
N THR A 2 12.40 -8.93 8.66
CA THR A 2 11.75 -7.75 9.24
C THR A 2 12.37 -6.48 8.67
N ILE A 3 11.55 -5.51 8.32
CA ILE A 3 12.05 -4.19 7.92
C ILE A 3 11.84 -3.22 9.08
N THR A 4 12.64 -2.16 9.12
CA THR A 4 12.49 -1.14 10.16
C THR A 4 11.28 -0.26 9.86
N LEU A 5 10.80 0.43 10.90
CA LEU A 5 9.71 1.39 10.74
C LEU A 5 10.07 2.46 9.69
N GLU A 6 11.29 2.98 9.74
CA GLU A 6 11.77 3.99 8.80
C GLU A 6 11.79 3.48 7.37
N GLN A 7 12.26 2.24 7.18
CA GLN A 7 12.28 1.62 5.85
C GLN A 7 10.86 1.44 5.31
N PHE A 8 9.95 1.01 6.17
CA PHE A 8 8.56 0.81 5.78
C PHE A 8 7.90 2.13 5.34
N ILE A 9 8.13 3.20 6.11
CA ILE A 9 7.61 4.53 5.77
C ILE A 9 8.18 5.01 4.44
N SER A 10 9.50 4.86 4.25
CA SER A 10 10.15 5.25 3.01
C SER A 10 9.59 4.50 1.80
N GLN A 11 9.38 3.19 1.95
CA GLN A 11 8.85 2.37 0.86
C GLN A 11 7.38 2.68 0.56
N LEU A 12 6.58 2.99 1.58
CA LEU A 12 5.20 3.43 1.36
C LEU A 12 5.16 4.72 0.56
N ASP A 13 6.04 5.66 0.90
CA ASP A 13 6.15 6.92 0.17
C ASP A 13 6.56 6.68 -1.29
N GLU A 14 7.60 5.90 -1.51
CA GLU A 14 8.12 5.60 -2.85
C GLU A 14 7.12 4.83 -3.70
N SER A 15 6.32 3.96 -3.08
CA SER A 15 5.31 3.17 -3.81
C SER A 15 4.12 4.01 -4.27
N GLY A 16 3.98 5.23 -3.77
CA GLY A 16 2.84 6.08 -4.10
C GLY A 16 1.56 5.75 -3.36
N VAL A 17 1.61 4.80 -2.41
CA VAL A 17 0.42 4.40 -1.65
C VAL A 17 0.01 5.50 -0.67
N ILE A 18 0.96 5.99 0.10
CA ILE A 18 0.73 7.07 1.06
C ILE A 18 2.07 7.79 1.27
N SER A 19 2.04 9.12 1.28
CA SER A 19 3.27 9.91 1.42
C SER A 19 3.81 9.89 2.84
N ALA A 20 5.12 10.14 2.99
CA ALA A 20 5.75 10.23 4.30
C ALA A 20 5.12 11.35 5.14
N VAL A 21 4.72 12.45 4.49
CA VAL A 21 4.06 13.58 5.17
C VAL A 21 2.71 13.14 5.75
N ASP A 22 1.93 12.41 4.96
CA ASP A 22 0.64 11.91 5.43
C ASP A 22 0.79 10.88 6.54
N ILE A 23 1.83 10.03 6.46
CA ILE A 23 2.12 9.06 7.52
C ILE A 23 2.48 9.79 8.81
N ALA A 24 3.30 10.83 8.72
CA ALA A 24 3.67 11.63 9.91
C ALA A 24 2.44 12.25 10.57
N ALA A 25 1.55 12.83 9.79
CA ALA A 25 0.29 13.38 10.29
C ALA A 25 -0.58 12.30 10.94
N PHE A 26 -0.64 11.12 10.31
CA PHE A 26 -1.38 9.98 10.86
C PHE A 26 -0.81 9.56 12.21
N GLN A 27 0.52 9.45 12.31
CA GLN A 27 1.18 9.04 13.56
C GLN A 27 0.93 10.03 14.68
N GLU A 28 0.89 11.33 14.38
CA GLU A 28 0.58 12.35 15.37
C GLU A 28 -0.83 12.21 15.93
N SER A 29 -1.75 11.64 15.14
CA SER A 29 -3.13 11.42 15.58
C SER A 29 -3.30 10.18 16.44
N GLN A 30 -2.28 9.34 16.53
CA GLN A 30 -2.34 8.08 17.28
C GLN A 30 -1.75 8.23 18.67
N SER A 31 -2.32 7.55 19.63
CA SER A 31 -1.86 7.58 21.02
C SER A 31 -1.92 6.18 21.63
N PRO A 32 -0.81 5.48 21.68
CA PRO A 32 0.53 5.86 21.21
C PRO A 32 0.69 5.67 19.69
N PRO A 33 1.66 6.36 19.07
CA PRO A 33 1.96 6.10 17.67
C PRO A 33 2.61 4.71 17.50
N ALA A 34 2.55 4.19 16.28
CA ALA A 34 3.18 2.90 15.98
C ALA A 34 4.68 2.97 16.13
N GLU A 35 5.28 1.93 16.72
CA GLU A 35 6.72 1.86 16.95
C GLU A 35 7.43 0.86 16.04
N SER A 36 6.67 0.03 15.32
CA SER A 36 7.24 -0.95 14.41
C SER A 36 6.52 -0.90 13.07
N ALA A 37 7.17 -1.46 12.05
CA ALA A 37 6.56 -1.56 10.72
C ALA A 37 5.26 -2.36 10.75
N GLU A 38 5.25 -3.48 11.51
CA GLU A 38 4.05 -4.30 11.64
C GLU A 38 2.89 -3.52 12.26
N ASP A 39 3.17 -2.79 13.34
CA ASP A 39 2.14 -2.01 14.02
C ASP A 39 1.61 -0.89 13.12
N LEU A 40 2.49 -0.19 12.41
CA LEU A 40 2.08 0.86 11.49
C LEU A 40 1.21 0.28 10.37
N GLY A 41 1.62 -0.84 9.80
CA GLY A 41 0.85 -1.49 8.74
C GLY A 41 -0.55 -1.87 9.21
N LYS A 42 -0.66 -2.46 10.39
CA LYS A 42 -1.96 -2.84 10.96
C LYS A 42 -2.85 -1.62 11.21
N LEU A 43 -2.29 -0.55 11.73
CA LEU A 43 -3.05 0.68 11.98
C LEU A 43 -3.52 1.33 10.69
N LEU A 44 -2.65 1.41 9.69
CA LEU A 44 -3.01 1.99 8.40
C LEU A 44 -4.12 1.21 7.71
N VAL A 45 -4.07 -0.13 7.78
CA VAL A 45 -5.12 -0.98 7.21
C VAL A 45 -6.42 -0.80 7.99
N LYS A 46 -6.35 -0.81 9.32
CA LYS A 46 -7.53 -0.65 10.18
C LYS A 46 -8.24 0.67 9.93
N GLN A 47 -7.49 1.75 9.73
CA GLN A 47 -8.04 3.08 9.48
C GLN A 47 -8.33 3.31 7.99
N LYS A 48 -8.18 2.29 7.16
CA LYS A 48 -8.46 2.33 5.71
C LYS A 48 -7.62 3.36 4.97
N LYS A 49 -6.40 3.62 5.45
CA LYS A 49 -5.46 4.50 4.75
C LYS A 49 -4.73 3.76 3.65
N VAL A 50 -4.53 2.45 3.82
CA VAL A 50 -3.97 1.56 2.81
C VAL A 50 -4.77 0.26 2.82
N THR A 51 -4.66 -0.53 1.76
CA THR A 51 -5.27 -1.85 1.74
C THR A 51 -4.32 -2.88 2.35
N LYS A 52 -4.88 -4.03 2.73
CA LYS A 52 -4.07 -5.13 3.26
C LYS A 52 -3.02 -5.58 2.27
N LEU A 53 -3.38 -5.69 0.99
CA LEU A 53 -2.44 -6.08 -0.07
C LEU A 53 -1.30 -5.07 -0.19
N GLN A 54 -1.63 -3.77 -0.18
CA GLN A 54 -0.62 -2.72 -0.27
C GLN A 54 0.37 -2.78 0.89
N ALA A 55 -0.14 -2.88 2.12
CA ALA A 55 0.72 -2.98 3.30
C ALA A 55 1.60 -4.22 3.24
N GLN A 56 1.04 -5.34 2.83
CA GLN A 56 1.75 -6.61 2.75
C GLN A 56 2.90 -6.56 1.73
N LEU A 57 2.62 -6.05 0.53
CA LEU A 57 3.64 -5.98 -0.51
C LEU A 57 4.76 -5.01 -0.15
N VAL A 58 4.42 -3.85 0.42
CA VAL A 58 5.45 -2.90 0.87
C VAL A 58 6.30 -3.53 1.98
N TYR A 59 5.66 -4.20 2.93
CA TYR A 59 6.38 -4.86 4.02
C TYR A 59 7.36 -5.93 3.51
N GLN A 60 6.99 -6.61 2.43
CA GLN A 60 7.82 -7.64 1.81
C GLN A 60 8.89 -7.07 0.88
N GLY A 61 8.98 -5.76 0.74
CA GLY A 61 9.93 -5.11 -0.18
C GLY A 61 9.49 -5.15 -1.64
N LYS A 62 8.20 -5.39 -1.88
CA LYS A 62 7.63 -5.51 -3.23
C LYS A 62 6.71 -4.35 -3.58
N GLY A 63 6.86 -3.22 -2.91
CA GLY A 63 6.00 -2.05 -3.15
C GLY A 63 6.09 -1.50 -4.56
N ASN A 64 7.20 -1.75 -5.27
CA ASN A 64 7.35 -1.32 -6.65
C ASN A 64 6.35 -2.00 -7.60
N ARG A 65 5.74 -3.10 -7.18
CA ARG A 65 4.71 -3.79 -7.97
C ARG A 65 3.35 -3.12 -7.89
N LEU A 66 3.19 -2.16 -7.00
CA LEU A 66 1.92 -1.48 -6.80
C LEU A 66 1.66 -0.35 -7.79
N LEU A 67 2.69 0.14 -8.47
CA LEU A 67 2.53 1.17 -9.49
C LEU A 67 2.74 0.57 -10.87
N LEU A 68 1.71 0.65 -11.71
CA LEU A 68 1.75 0.21 -13.10
C LEU A 68 1.35 1.40 -13.97
N GLY A 69 2.35 2.17 -14.40
CA GLY A 69 2.09 3.41 -15.13
C GLY A 69 1.33 4.40 -14.26
N ASN A 70 0.14 4.79 -14.70
CA ASN A 70 -0.71 5.72 -13.95
C ASN A 70 -1.68 5.01 -12.99
N TYR A 71 -1.54 3.70 -12.82
CA TYR A 71 -2.45 2.93 -11.99
C TYR A 71 -1.78 2.49 -10.71
N LEU A 72 -2.46 2.69 -9.60
CA LEU A 72 -2.05 2.19 -8.29
C LEU A 72 -2.90 0.97 -7.95
N ILE A 73 -2.24 -0.15 -7.71
CA ILE A 73 -2.93 -1.38 -7.32
C ILE A 73 -3.50 -1.22 -5.90
N LEU A 74 -4.78 -1.50 -5.76
CA LEU A 74 -5.47 -1.43 -4.46
C LEU A 74 -5.61 -2.81 -3.84
N ASP A 75 -6.10 -3.79 -4.61
CA ASP A 75 -6.39 -5.10 -4.07
C ASP A 75 -6.40 -6.14 -5.18
N LYS A 76 -6.35 -7.41 -4.78
CA LYS A 76 -6.49 -8.53 -5.70
C LYS A 76 -7.92 -9.03 -5.62
N ILE A 77 -8.64 -8.99 -6.74
CA ILE A 77 -10.05 -9.33 -6.77
C ILE A 77 -10.35 -10.63 -7.50
N GLY A 78 -9.35 -11.25 -8.10
CA GLY A 78 -9.54 -12.53 -8.75
C GLY A 78 -8.24 -13.18 -9.10
N ALA A 79 -8.28 -14.49 -9.29
CA ALA A 79 -7.15 -15.28 -9.74
C ALA A 79 -7.68 -16.35 -10.68
N GLY A 80 -6.89 -16.68 -11.72
CA GLY A 80 -7.29 -17.69 -12.66
C GLY A 80 -6.09 -18.23 -13.41
N GLY A 81 -6.34 -19.19 -14.29
CA GLY A 81 -5.29 -19.84 -15.07
C GLY A 81 -4.58 -18.91 -16.03
N MET A 82 -5.16 -17.76 -16.34
CA MET A 82 -4.59 -16.78 -17.27
C MET A 82 -4.04 -15.54 -16.59
N GLY A 83 -3.87 -15.58 -15.27
CA GLY A 83 -3.31 -14.47 -14.52
C GLY A 83 -4.23 -13.99 -13.41
N ASP A 84 -3.79 -12.94 -12.75
CA ASP A 84 -4.52 -12.35 -11.63
C ASP A 84 -5.26 -11.10 -12.07
N VAL A 85 -6.39 -10.82 -11.41
CA VAL A 85 -7.16 -9.60 -11.64
C VAL A 85 -7.04 -8.72 -10.40
N TYR A 86 -6.68 -7.47 -10.60
CA TYR A 86 -6.49 -6.50 -9.54
C TYR A 86 -7.47 -5.34 -9.66
N LEU A 87 -7.92 -4.85 -8.52
CA LEU A 87 -8.58 -3.56 -8.45
C LEU A 87 -7.51 -2.50 -8.40
N ALA A 88 -7.58 -1.52 -9.29
CA ALA A 88 -6.60 -0.44 -9.36
C ALA A 88 -7.30 0.89 -9.52
N GLU A 89 -6.60 1.96 -9.16
CA GLU A 89 -7.11 3.31 -9.29
C GLU A 89 -6.20 4.11 -10.21
N HIS A 90 -6.79 4.79 -11.20
CA HIS A 90 -6.05 5.69 -12.06
C HIS A 90 -5.74 6.96 -11.28
N ARG A 91 -4.45 7.28 -11.13
CA ARG A 91 -4.00 8.34 -10.22
C ARG A 91 -4.47 9.73 -10.60
N ARG A 92 -4.59 10.01 -11.90
CA ARG A 92 -5.03 11.32 -12.36
C ARG A 92 -6.54 11.45 -12.45
N MET A 93 -7.20 10.38 -12.88
CA MET A 93 -8.64 10.42 -13.14
C MET A 93 -9.46 9.93 -11.94
N GLU A 94 -8.81 9.46 -10.91
CA GLU A 94 -9.45 8.93 -9.69
C GLU A 94 -10.51 7.89 -10.00
N ARG A 95 -10.29 7.09 -11.05
CA ARG A 95 -11.19 6.01 -11.46
C ARG A 95 -10.64 4.67 -11.05
N ARG A 96 -11.54 3.82 -10.55
CA ARG A 96 -11.20 2.45 -10.24
C ARG A 96 -11.48 1.56 -11.43
N VAL A 97 -10.55 0.66 -11.72
CA VAL A 97 -10.64 -0.26 -12.85
C VAL A 97 -10.18 -1.64 -12.41
N ALA A 98 -10.56 -2.65 -13.18
CA ALA A 98 -10.04 -3.99 -13.01
C ALA A 98 -8.89 -4.17 -14.01
N LEU A 99 -7.72 -4.55 -13.53
CA LEU A 99 -6.55 -4.81 -14.37
C LEU A 99 -6.23 -6.30 -14.31
N LYS A 100 -6.09 -6.91 -15.48
CA LYS A 100 -5.72 -8.31 -15.59
C LYS A 100 -4.26 -8.40 -15.98
N THR A 101 -3.49 -9.17 -15.21
CA THR A 101 -2.08 -9.44 -15.54
C THR A 101 -1.95 -10.85 -16.10
N LEU A 102 -1.06 -11.01 -17.05
CA LEU A 102 -0.80 -12.31 -17.66
C LEU A 102 0.47 -12.92 -17.10
#